data_f44aa6afa1f9f29284d21115f261b423
#
_entry.id   f44aa6afa1f9f29284d21115f261b423
#
_cell.length_a   1.000
_cell.length_b   1.000
_cell.length_c   1.000
_cell.angle_alpha   90.00
_cell.angle_beta   90.00
_cell.angle_gamma   90.00
#
_symmetry.space_group_name_H-M   'P 1'
#
loop_
_entity.id
_entity.type
_entity.pdbx_description
1 polymer ?
#
loop_
_entity_poly.entity_id
_entity_poly.type
_entity_poly.pdbx_seq_one_letter_code
_entity_poly.pdbx_strand_id
1 'polypeptide(L)'
;MKSIYDIQLSSAEGTPNHLQQYKGKVTIVANTTVGCGNANQLEVLQMLQDKYNNEEFEIIAVPTNDYCGPGVTKGKWSQGITCGLDSKAYGEEIYNTTFKYSEMVSSVPHELLNEVLGNGLTTGTNGLGQPTLPPHELYAEISSQMEKLRSMRDSLEDGDVNGKFKSPWLNIGFYDGVQMGGNYEKYLIDKDGYVMKHFTCTVLNYDIEKTLKDAMIAEGKEPKMGEDRSPEIFEEEFNFVCSEIEKAIAGARSPLNPELAKI
;
A
#
# COMPACT_ATOMS: atom_id res chain seq x y z
N MET A 1 -2.79 7.54 -20.20
CA MET A 1 -3.04 7.28 -18.78
C MET A 1 -4.54 7.27 -18.54
N LYS A 2 -5.01 6.32 -17.79
CA LYS A 2 -6.43 6.09 -17.46
C LYS A 2 -6.66 6.50 -16.00
N SER A 3 -7.83 7.05 -15.70
CA SER A 3 -8.21 7.22 -14.30
C SER A 3 -8.31 5.84 -13.63
N ILE A 4 -7.74 5.67 -12.44
CA ILE A 4 -7.86 4.40 -11.72
C ILE A 4 -9.29 4.06 -11.36
N TYR A 5 -10.17 5.09 -11.26
CA TYR A 5 -11.60 4.88 -11.00
C TYR A 5 -12.36 4.26 -12.17
N ASP A 6 -11.75 4.19 -13.37
CA ASP A 6 -12.29 3.53 -14.55
C ASP A 6 -11.79 2.10 -14.74
N ILE A 7 -10.96 1.61 -13.80
CA ILE A 7 -10.42 0.25 -13.80
C ILE A 7 -11.42 -0.69 -13.12
N GLN A 8 -11.65 -1.83 -13.76
CA GLN A 8 -12.51 -2.86 -13.18
C GLN A 8 -11.81 -3.53 -12.01
N LEU A 9 -12.41 -3.44 -10.86
CA LEU A 9 -12.00 -4.11 -9.63
C LEU A 9 -13.26 -4.38 -8.83
N SER A 10 -13.43 -5.58 -8.29
CA SER A 10 -14.59 -5.90 -7.46
C SER A 10 -14.31 -5.54 -6.00
N SER A 11 -15.34 -5.31 -5.21
CA SER A 11 -15.19 -5.27 -3.75
C SER A 11 -14.85 -6.66 -3.19
N ALA A 12 -14.45 -6.73 -1.94
CA ALA A 12 -14.23 -8.01 -1.26
C ALA A 12 -15.46 -8.91 -1.29
N GLU A 13 -16.66 -8.33 -1.30
CA GLU A 13 -17.95 -9.01 -1.40
C GLU A 13 -18.38 -9.36 -2.84
N GLY A 14 -17.55 -9.01 -3.83
CA GLY A 14 -17.80 -9.31 -5.25
C GLY A 14 -18.65 -8.27 -5.99
N THR A 15 -18.88 -7.08 -5.41
CA THR A 15 -19.55 -5.99 -6.14
C THR A 15 -18.62 -5.46 -7.23
N PRO A 16 -19.01 -5.51 -8.51
CA PRO A 16 -18.17 -5.06 -9.62
C PRO A 16 -17.97 -3.54 -9.64
N ASN A 17 -16.94 -3.08 -10.34
CA ASN A 17 -16.62 -1.66 -10.53
C ASN A 17 -16.48 -0.89 -9.21
N HIS A 18 -15.87 -1.53 -8.23
CA HIS A 18 -15.73 -1.01 -6.88
C HIS A 18 -15.07 0.39 -6.84
N LEU A 19 -14.07 0.64 -7.69
CA LEU A 19 -13.38 1.93 -7.72
C LEU A 19 -14.24 3.08 -8.27
N GLN A 20 -15.20 2.80 -9.13
CA GLN A 20 -16.01 3.83 -9.80
C GLN A 20 -16.82 4.68 -8.81
N GLN A 21 -17.22 4.11 -7.67
CA GLN A 21 -17.99 4.83 -6.65
C GLN A 21 -17.20 5.93 -5.94
N TYR A 22 -15.88 5.95 -6.11
CA TYR A 22 -15.00 6.93 -5.46
C TYR A 22 -14.64 8.10 -6.37
N LYS A 23 -15.17 8.17 -7.58
CA LYS A 23 -15.04 9.37 -8.43
C LYS A 23 -15.50 10.61 -7.66
N GLY A 24 -14.70 11.65 -7.67
CA GLY A 24 -14.94 12.87 -6.94
C GLY A 24 -14.42 12.87 -5.49
N LYS A 25 -13.91 11.75 -4.98
CA LYS A 25 -13.27 11.63 -3.68
C LYS A 25 -11.75 11.55 -3.85
N VAL A 26 -11.05 12.03 -2.84
CA VAL A 26 -9.64 11.72 -2.65
C VAL A 26 -9.55 10.33 -2.05
N THR A 27 -8.67 9.47 -2.55
CA THR A 27 -8.49 8.13 -1.97
C THR A 27 -7.04 7.83 -1.66
N ILE A 28 -6.81 6.98 -0.66
CA ILE A 28 -5.57 6.24 -0.53
C ILE A 28 -5.84 4.80 -0.97
N VAL A 29 -5.17 4.37 -2.03
CA VAL A 29 -5.10 2.97 -2.42
C VAL A 29 -3.88 2.36 -1.74
N ALA A 30 -4.08 1.33 -0.92
CA ALA A 30 -3.00 0.64 -0.21
C ALA A 30 -3.03 -0.85 -0.54
N ASN A 31 -1.90 -1.42 -0.98
CA ASN A 31 -1.82 -2.87 -1.05
C ASN A 31 -1.62 -3.44 0.35
N THR A 32 -2.46 -4.36 0.72
CA THR A 32 -2.48 -4.95 2.06
C THR A 32 -2.29 -6.45 2.00
N THR A 33 -1.83 -7.01 3.10
CA THR A 33 -1.70 -8.46 3.27
C THR A 33 -1.76 -8.83 4.74
N VAL A 34 -1.90 -10.11 5.02
CA VAL A 34 -1.65 -10.68 6.34
C VAL A 34 -0.29 -11.36 6.36
N GLY A 35 0.25 -11.62 7.53
CA GLY A 35 1.56 -12.27 7.63
C GLY A 35 2.73 -11.39 7.22
N CYS A 36 2.64 -10.10 7.49
CA CYS A 36 3.66 -9.12 7.21
C CYS A 36 4.00 -8.31 8.47
N GLY A 37 5.28 -8.02 8.68
CA GLY A 37 5.72 -7.16 9.78
C GLY A 37 5.18 -5.73 9.72
N ASN A 38 4.65 -5.35 8.57
CA ASN A 38 4.05 -4.03 8.34
C ASN A 38 2.52 -4.00 8.59
N ALA A 39 1.92 -5.08 9.06
CA ALA A 39 0.45 -5.17 9.20
C ALA A 39 -0.14 -4.18 10.24
N ASN A 40 0.68 -3.70 11.19
CA ASN A 40 0.32 -2.62 12.11
C ASN A 40 -0.08 -1.33 11.39
N GLN A 41 0.31 -1.13 10.13
CA GLN A 41 -0.12 0.02 9.33
C GLN A 41 -1.63 0.04 9.05
N LEU A 42 -2.33 -1.09 9.20
CA LEU A 42 -3.80 -1.12 9.15
C LEU A 42 -4.43 -0.23 10.23
N GLU A 43 -3.83 -0.20 11.44
CA GLU A 43 -4.26 0.70 12.50
C GLU A 43 -4.05 2.16 12.12
N VAL A 44 -2.91 2.49 11.52
CA VAL A 44 -2.61 3.87 11.10
C VAL A 44 -3.48 4.31 9.93
N LEU A 45 -3.75 3.41 8.98
CA LEU A 45 -4.74 3.67 7.93
C LEU A 45 -6.12 3.93 8.53
N GLN A 46 -6.51 3.20 9.58
CA GLN A 46 -7.76 3.47 10.30
C GLN A 46 -7.76 4.83 10.98
N MET A 47 -6.65 5.24 11.59
CA MET A 47 -6.53 6.60 12.17
C MET A 47 -6.74 7.68 11.11
N LEU A 48 -6.21 7.51 9.89
CA LEU A 48 -6.46 8.42 8.78
C LEU A 48 -7.92 8.39 8.32
N GLN A 49 -8.52 7.20 8.23
CA GLN A 49 -9.94 7.05 7.89
C GLN A 49 -10.83 7.77 8.90
N ASP A 50 -10.57 7.60 10.19
CA ASP A 50 -11.34 8.25 11.26
C ASP A 50 -11.18 9.77 11.24
N LYS A 51 -9.95 10.26 11.02
CA LYS A 51 -9.67 11.70 10.94
C LYS A 51 -10.39 12.36 9.77
N TYR A 52 -10.48 11.69 8.63
CA TYR A 52 -11.09 12.21 7.41
C TYR A 52 -12.39 11.49 7.05
N ASN A 53 -13.09 10.95 8.06
CA ASN A 53 -14.37 10.25 7.89
C ASN A 53 -15.46 11.22 7.42
N ASN A 54 -15.35 11.65 6.18
CA ASN A 54 -16.29 12.52 5.51
C ASN A 54 -16.51 12.01 4.08
N GLU A 55 -17.42 12.64 3.35
CA GLU A 55 -17.75 12.21 1.99
C GLU A 55 -16.64 12.47 0.95
N GLU A 56 -15.56 13.18 1.32
CA GLU A 56 -14.51 13.60 0.38
C GLU A 56 -13.27 12.71 0.37
N PHE A 57 -13.13 11.78 1.33
CA PHE A 57 -11.97 10.89 1.47
C PHE A 57 -12.40 9.45 1.72
N GLU A 58 -11.59 8.50 1.22
CA GLU A 58 -11.77 7.07 1.49
C GLU A 58 -10.43 6.33 1.36
N ILE A 59 -10.25 5.31 2.21
CA ILE A 59 -9.16 4.35 2.08
C ILE A 59 -9.69 3.09 1.40
N ILE A 60 -8.93 2.60 0.42
CA ILE A 60 -9.23 1.39 -0.32
C ILE A 60 -8.06 0.42 -0.12
N ALA A 61 -8.27 -0.58 0.71
CA ALA A 61 -7.33 -1.67 0.86
C ALA A 61 -7.47 -2.65 -0.31
N VAL A 62 -6.39 -2.90 -1.01
CA VAL A 62 -6.33 -3.83 -2.14
C VAL A 62 -5.44 -5.00 -1.73
N PRO A 63 -6.03 -6.12 -1.31
CA PRO A 63 -5.28 -7.26 -0.80
C PRO A 63 -4.42 -7.92 -1.87
N THR A 64 -3.21 -8.33 -1.47
CA THR A 64 -2.31 -9.14 -2.28
C THR A 64 -1.69 -10.25 -1.43
N ASN A 65 -1.37 -11.38 -2.05
CA ASN A 65 -0.58 -12.43 -1.42
C ASN A 65 0.82 -12.58 -2.03
N ASP A 66 1.24 -11.66 -2.88
CA ASP A 66 2.49 -11.74 -3.64
C ASP A 66 3.72 -11.89 -2.73
N TYR A 67 3.76 -11.11 -1.63
CA TYR A 67 4.88 -11.08 -0.69
C TYR A 67 4.61 -11.85 0.61
N CYS A 68 3.61 -12.74 0.63
CA CYS A 68 3.34 -13.55 1.81
C CYS A 68 4.45 -14.57 2.04
N GLY A 69 4.89 -14.66 3.29
CA GLY A 69 5.93 -15.59 3.73
C GLY A 69 5.57 -16.30 5.04
N PRO A 70 6.24 -17.39 5.38
CA PRO A 70 5.97 -18.14 6.60
C PRO A 70 6.38 -17.35 7.85
N GLY A 71 5.60 -17.47 8.91
CA GLY A 71 6.05 -17.22 10.28
C GLY A 71 5.70 -15.86 10.88
N VAL A 72 4.94 -15.01 10.22
CA VAL A 72 4.60 -13.67 10.77
C VAL A 72 3.22 -13.63 11.43
N THR A 73 2.28 -14.49 11.04
CA THR A 73 0.95 -14.56 11.67
C THR A 73 0.72 -15.89 12.36
N LYS A 74 -0.15 -15.89 13.40
CA LYS A 74 -0.54 -17.07 14.17
C LYS A 74 -2.02 -17.39 14.00
N GLY A 75 -2.39 -18.58 14.41
CA GLY A 75 -3.78 -19.03 14.41
C GLY A 75 -4.34 -19.18 13.01
N LYS A 76 -5.59 -18.78 12.82
CA LYS A 76 -6.29 -18.92 11.53
C LYS A 76 -5.66 -18.14 10.36
N TRP A 77 -4.85 -17.13 10.65
CA TRP A 77 -4.19 -16.29 9.66
C TRP A 77 -2.77 -16.76 9.26
N SER A 78 -2.28 -17.84 9.88
CA SER A 78 -0.92 -18.35 9.67
C SER A 78 -0.63 -18.80 8.22
N GLN A 79 -1.67 -19.06 7.44
CA GLN A 79 -1.58 -19.45 6.03
C GLN A 79 -1.75 -18.28 5.06
N GLY A 80 -1.76 -17.04 5.56
CA GLY A 80 -2.03 -15.87 4.74
C GLY A 80 -3.51 -15.72 4.37
N ILE A 81 -3.77 -14.97 3.31
CA ILE A 81 -5.11 -14.73 2.76
C ILE A 81 -5.31 -15.51 1.47
N THR A 82 -6.54 -15.85 1.16
CA THR A 82 -6.93 -16.52 -0.09
C THR A 82 -7.88 -15.67 -0.93
N CYS A 83 -8.49 -14.65 -0.35
CA CYS A 83 -9.40 -13.73 -1.03
C CYS A 83 -9.51 -12.39 -0.30
N GLY A 84 -10.22 -11.45 -0.90
CA GLY A 84 -10.47 -10.12 -0.31
C GLY A 84 -11.22 -10.17 1.01
N LEU A 85 -12.16 -11.11 1.17
CA LEU A 85 -12.92 -11.30 2.42
C LEU A 85 -12.03 -11.73 3.59
N ASP A 86 -11.02 -12.56 3.34
CA ASP A 86 -10.05 -12.93 4.39
C ASP A 86 -9.29 -11.70 4.89
N SER A 87 -8.84 -10.85 3.97
CA SER A 87 -8.13 -9.61 4.32
C SER A 87 -9.01 -8.64 5.09
N LYS A 88 -10.26 -8.47 4.65
CA LYS A 88 -11.26 -7.67 5.35
C LYS A 88 -11.49 -8.18 6.76
N ALA A 89 -11.75 -9.47 6.91
CA ALA A 89 -11.98 -10.09 8.22
C ALA A 89 -10.77 -9.96 9.15
N TYR A 90 -9.54 -10.06 8.60
CA TYR A 90 -8.33 -9.82 9.37
C TYR A 90 -8.22 -8.37 9.84
N GLY A 91 -8.45 -7.40 8.96
CA GLY A 91 -8.41 -5.99 9.32
C GLY A 91 -9.47 -5.62 10.36
N GLU A 92 -10.70 -6.07 10.17
CA GLU A 92 -11.82 -5.83 11.10
C GLU A 92 -11.57 -6.48 12.47
N GLU A 93 -11.10 -7.73 12.50
CA GLU A 93 -10.94 -8.48 13.75
C GLU A 93 -9.73 -8.01 14.58
N ILE A 94 -8.61 -7.70 13.92
CA ILE A 94 -7.34 -7.40 14.61
C ILE A 94 -7.11 -5.90 14.79
N TYR A 95 -7.55 -5.09 13.85
CA TYR A 95 -7.26 -3.64 13.81
C TYR A 95 -8.52 -2.77 13.83
N ASN A 96 -9.72 -3.36 13.93
CA ASN A 96 -11.01 -2.65 13.91
C ASN A 96 -11.18 -1.74 12.69
N THR A 97 -10.68 -2.16 11.52
CA THR A 97 -10.77 -1.35 10.31
C THR A 97 -12.20 -1.22 9.81
N THR A 98 -12.55 -0.03 9.32
CA THR A 98 -13.88 0.29 8.77
C THR A 98 -13.83 0.71 7.30
N PHE A 99 -12.65 0.95 6.77
CA PHE A 99 -12.45 1.31 5.37
C PHE A 99 -12.72 0.13 4.42
N LYS A 100 -12.68 0.40 3.12
CA LYS A 100 -13.13 -0.54 2.11
C LYS A 100 -12.04 -1.49 1.63
N TYR A 101 -12.44 -2.74 1.38
CA TYR A 101 -11.57 -3.78 0.83
C TYR A 101 -12.05 -4.20 -0.56
N SER A 102 -11.09 -4.42 -1.45
CA SER A 102 -11.36 -5.01 -2.76
C SER A 102 -11.18 -6.53 -2.76
N GLU A 103 -11.47 -7.16 -3.90
CA GLU A 103 -11.00 -8.49 -4.19
C GLU A 103 -9.45 -8.55 -4.09
N MET A 104 -8.92 -9.75 -3.89
CA MET A 104 -7.48 -9.98 -3.89
C MET A 104 -6.93 -9.98 -5.31
N VAL A 105 -5.85 -9.24 -5.54
CA VAL A 105 -5.19 -9.14 -6.85
C VAL A 105 -3.68 -9.26 -6.70
N SER A 106 -2.96 -9.50 -7.80
CA SER A 106 -1.51 -9.39 -7.81
C SER A 106 -1.06 -7.96 -8.10
N SER A 107 -0.07 -7.52 -7.36
CA SER A 107 0.54 -6.19 -7.47
C SER A 107 1.78 -6.16 -8.36
N VAL A 108 2.37 -7.30 -8.68
CA VAL A 108 3.63 -7.42 -9.43
C VAL A 108 3.58 -8.52 -10.47
N PRO A 109 4.32 -8.37 -11.58
CA PRO A 109 4.56 -9.46 -12.54
C PRO A 109 5.32 -10.62 -11.89
N HIS A 110 4.94 -11.84 -12.23
CA HIS A 110 5.58 -13.07 -11.69
C HIS A 110 7.08 -13.13 -11.93
N GLU A 111 7.55 -12.64 -13.07
CA GLU A 111 8.97 -12.62 -13.43
C GLU A 111 9.78 -11.84 -12.40
N LEU A 112 9.21 -10.76 -11.87
CA LEU A 112 9.86 -9.91 -10.90
C LEU A 112 9.80 -10.46 -9.48
N LEU A 113 8.76 -11.20 -9.13
CA LEU A 113 8.71 -11.89 -7.83
C LEU A 113 9.89 -12.85 -7.63
N ASN A 114 10.31 -13.52 -8.68
CA ASN A 114 11.46 -14.43 -8.63
C ASN A 114 12.79 -13.69 -8.41
N GLU A 115 12.96 -12.50 -8.98
CA GLU A 115 14.14 -11.68 -8.76
C GLU A 115 14.18 -11.11 -7.33
N VAL A 116 13.01 -10.70 -6.82
CA VAL A 116 12.87 -10.03 -5.53
C VAL A 116 13.02 -10.98 -4.35
N LEU A 117 12.35 -12.12 -4.40
CA LEU A 117 12.28 -13.05 -3.28
C LEU A 117 13.37 -14.12 -3.29
N GLY A 118 14.26 -14.07 -4.29
CA GLY A 118 15.40 -14.99 -4.41
C GLY A 118 15.04 -16.38 -4.91
N ASN A 119 16.05 -17.18 -5.17
CA ASN A 119 16.02 -18.46 -5.89
C ASN A 119 15.22 -19.62 -5.26
N GLY A 120 14.20 -19.36 -4.48
CA GLY A 120 13.44 -20.41 -3.77
C GLY A 120 11.97 -20.49 -4.14
N LEU A 121 11.42 -19.53 -4.88
CA LEU A 121 10.03 -19.56 -5.26
C LEU A 121 9.88 -20.20 -6.65
N THR A 122 9.05 -21.21 -6.71
CA THR A 122 8.58 -21.76 -7.98
C THR A 122 7.73 -20.70 -8.67
N THR A 123 7.94 -20.50 -9.96
CA THR A 123 7.18 -19.57 -10.78
C THR A 123 5.68 -19.75 -10.53
N GLY A 124 4.98 -18.68 -10.13
CA GLY A 124 3.54 -18.73 -9.90
C GLY A 124 3.09 -19.08 -8.48
N THR A 125 4.00 -19.10 -7.48
CA THR A 125 3.64 -19.24 -6.06
C THR A 125 4.32 -18.19 -5.19
N ASN A 126 3.66 -17.79 -4.09
CA ASN A 126 4.25 -16.94 -3.06
C ASN A 126 5.11 -17.75 -2.06
N GLY A 127 5.67 -17.09 -1.05
CA GLY A 127 6.50 -17.74 -0.02
C GLY A 127 5.78 -18.78 0.85
N LEU A 128 4.44 -18.85 0.79
CA LEU A 128 3.62 -19.87 1.44
C LEU A 128 3.25 -21.02 0.50
N GLY A 129 3.74 -21.01 -0.75
CA GLY A 129 3.38 -21.97 -1.77
C GLY A 129 1.96 -21.83 -2.34
N GLN A 130 1.30 -20.69 -2.07
CA GLN A 130 0.00 -20.40 -2.65
C GLN A 130 0.16 -19.88 -4.08
N PRO A 131 -0.77 -20.20 -5.01
CA PRO A 131 -0.76 -19.62 -6.34
C PRO A 131 -0.82 -18.08 -6.28
N THR A 132 0.03 -17.41 -7.04
CA THR A 132 -0.07 -15.97 -7.26
C THR A 132 -1.02 -15.69 -8.43
N LEU A 133 -1.70 -14.55 -8.36
CA LEU A 133 -2.64 -14.12 -9.40
C LEU A 133 -1.88 -13.46 -10.56
N PRO A 134 -2.46 -13.40 -11.77
CA PRO A 134 -1.94 -12.56 -12.82
C PRO A 134 -1.86 -11.09 -12.39
N PRO A 135 -0.88 -10.30 -12.89
CA PRO A 135 -0.81 -8.87 -12.64
C PRO A 135 -2.13 -8.17 -12.96
N HIS A 136 -2.59 -7.30 -12.08
CA HIS A 136 -3.86 -6.61 -12.25
C HIS A 136 -3.66 -5.24 -12.92
N GLU A 137 -4.63 -4.83 -13.77
CA GLU A 137 -4.61 -3.56 -14.50
C GLU A 137 -4.44 -2.35 -13.58
N LEU A 138 -5.00 -2.39 -12.36
CA LEU A 138 -4.86 -1.32 -11.36
C LEU A 138 -3.39 -0.98 -11.08
N TYR A 139 -2.59 -2.00 -10.80
CA TYR A 139 -1.19 -1.79 -10.48
C TYR A 139 -0.32 -1.51 -11.70
N ALA A 140 -0.70 -2.02 -12.86
CA ALA A 140 -0.08 -1.65 -14.12
C ALA A 140 -0.28 -0.16 -14.42
N GLU A 141 -1.49 0.36 -14.21
CA GLU A 141 -1.80 1.78 -14.41
C GLU A 141 -1.12 2.66 -13.35
N ILE A 142 -1.17 2.28 -12.07
CA ILE A 142 -0.46 2.99 -10.99
C ILE A 142 1.04 3.07 -11.31
N SER A 143 1.66 1.97 -11.71
CA SER A 143 3.08 1.93 -12.09
C SER A 143 3.38 2.87 -13.25
N SER A 144 2.55 2.86 -14.30
CA SER A 144 2.67 3.75 -15.45
C SER A 144 2.56 5.24 -15.05
N GLN A 145 1.63 5.56 -14.15
CA GLN A 145 1.48 6.91 -13.62
C GLN A 145 2.68 7.33 -12.77
N MET A 146 3.20 6.43 -11.94
CA MET A 146 4.39 6.67 -11.13
C MET A 146 5.63 6.91 -11.99
N GLU A 147 5.84 6.12 -13.03
CA GLU A 147 6.92 6.32 -14.00
C GLU A 147 6.85 7.71 -14.64
N LYS A 148 5.66 8.13 -15.04
CA LYS A 148 5.44 9.45 -15.61
C LYS A 148 5.72 10.58 -14.61
N LEU A 149 5.21 10.47 -13.37
CA LEU A 149 5.49 11.44 -12.31
C LEU A 149 6.99 11.58 -12.07
N ARG A 150 7.71 10.46 -12.06
CA ARG A 150 9.15 10.44 -11.90
C ARG A 150 9.86 11.16 -13.05
N SER A 151 9.48 10.86 -14.30
CA SER A 151 10.08 11.52 -15.47
C SER A 151 9.83 13.02 -15.46
N MET A 152 8.69 13.47 -14.97
CA MET A 152 8.39 14.90 -14.79
C MET A 152 9.23 15.52 -13.67
N ARG A 153 9.44 14.78 -12.57
CA ARG A 153 10.32 15.22 -11.48
C ARG A 153 11.76 15.38 -11.96
N ASP A 154 12.29 14.41 -12.69
CA ASP A 154 13.65 14.45 -13.21
C ASP A 154 13.85 15.62 -14.20
N SER A 155 12.76 16.12 -14.77
CA SER A 155 12.76 17.33 -15.60
C SER A 155 12.66 18.64 -14.81
N LEU A 156 12.30 18.58 -13.53
CA LEU A 156 12.22 19.69 -12.60
C LEU A 156 13.49 19.65 -11.74
N GLU A 157 14.38 20.60 -11.86
CA GLU A 157 15.69 20.65 -11.20
C GLU A 157 15.66 20.60 -9.67
N ASP A 158 14.48 20.63 -9.03
CA ASP A 158 14.36 20.61 -7.58
C ASP A 158 13.23 19.71 -7.10
N GLY A 159 13.58 18.76 -6.25
CA GLY A 159 12.65 18.22 -5.31
C GLY A 159 12.35 16.75 -5.43
N ASP A 160 12.98 16.10 -4.55
CA ASP A 160 12.65 14.81 -4.03
C ASP A 160 11.16 14.74 -3.64
N VAL A 161 10.32 14.19 -4.49
CA VAL A 161 8.87 14.00 -4.22
C VAL A 161 8.66 13.10 -3.00
N ASN A 162 9.67 12.28 -2.64
CA ASN A 162 9.69 11.40 -1.47
C ASN A 162 10.93 11.59 -0.59
N GLY A 163 11.72 12.64 -0.81
CA GLY A 163 13.08 12.74 -0.31
C GLY A 163 13.24 13.00 1.16
N LYS A 164 12.19 13.46 1.83
CA LYS A 164 12.30 13.77 3.26
C LYS A 164 12.38 12.49 4.11
N PHE A 165 11.83 11.38 3.61
CA PHE A 165 11.72 10.13 4.35
C PHE A 165 12.40 8.97 3.60
N LYS A 166 13.72 9.08 3.41
CA LYS A 166 14.52 7.96 2.89
C LYS A 166 14.56 6.85 3.93
N SER A 167 13.84 5.76 3.65
CA SER A 167 14.00 4.54 4.43
C SER A 167 15.39 3.93 4.18
N PRO A 168 16.13 3.55 5.23
CA PRO A 168 17.37 2.79 5.07
C PRO A 168 17.15 1.43 4.38
N TRP A 169 15.91 0.90 4.36
CA TRP A 169 15.53 -0.33 3.68
C TRP A 169 15.35 -0.17 2.17
N LEU A 170 15.19 1.04 1.65
CA LEU A 170 15.19 1.33 0.21
C LEU A 170 16.54 1.12 -0.47
N ASN A 171 17.62 0.95 0.29
CA ASN A 171 18.92 0.56 -0.22
C ASN A 171 19.05 -0.95 -0.53
N ILE A 172 18.01 -1.73 -0.26
CA ILE A 172 17.96 -3.12 -0.70
C ILE A 172 17.43 -3.14 -2.14
N GLY A 173 18.17 -2.65 -3.11
CA GLY A 173 18.01 -2.92 -4.54
C GLY A 173 16.60 -3.03 -5.16
N PHE A 174 15.57 -2.73 -4.36
CA PHE A 174 14.18 -2.84 -4.74
C PHE A 174 13.76 -1.56 -5.44
N TYR A 175 13.94 -1.62 -6.71
CA TYR A 175 13.25 -0.82 -7.69
C TYR A 175 13.36 0.69 -7.52
N ASP A 176 14.07 1.26 -8.42
CA ASP A 176 13.97 2.67 -8.77
C ASP A 176 12.53 3.05 -9.15
N GLY A 177 11.58 2.81 -8.20
CA GLY A 177 10.28 3.42 -8.04
C GLY A 177 9.21 3.17 -9.09
N VAL A 178 9.37 2.23 -9.98
CA VAL A 178 8.36 1.93 -11.00
C VAL A 178 7.45 0.75 -10.59
N GLN A 179 7.82 0.03 -9.54
CA GLN A 179 7.08 -1.16 -9.12
C GLN A 179 6.87 -1.17 -7.62
N MET A 180 5.84 -1.87 -7.20
CA MET A 180 5.52 -2.04 -5.80
C MET A 180 6.62 -2.83 -5.11
N GLY A 181 7.41 -2.15 -4.28
CA GLY A 181 8.56 -2.72 -3.60
C GLY A 181 8.21 -3.61 -2.40
N GLY A 182 6.93 -3.78 -2.07
CA GLY A 182 6.53 -4.58 -0.91
C GLY A 182 5.05 -4.44 -0.58
N ASN A 183 4.67 -4.99 0.57
CA ASN A 183 3.33 -4.82 1.13
C ASN A 183 3.20 -3.44 1.79
N TYR A 184 2.00 -2.90 1.82
CA TYR A 184 1.68 -1.60 2.43
C TYR A 184 2.28 -0.39 1.72
N GLU A 185 2.49 -0.48 0.40
CA GLU A 185 2.66 0.70 -0.44
C GLU A 185 1.33 1.47 -0.49
N LYS A 186 1.40 2.78 -0.42
CA LYS A 186 0.22 3.65 -0.36
C LYS A 186 0.28 4.71 -1.45
N TYR A 187 -0.81 4.86 -2.19
CA TYR A 187 -0.93 5.82 -3.28
C TYR A 187 -2.06 6.80 -2.97
N LEU A 188 -1.73 8.08 -2.84
CA LEU A 188 -2.70 9.15 -2.74
C LEU A 188 -3.20 9.49 -4.14
N ILE A 189 -4.51 9.38 -4.33
CA ILE A 189 -5.19 9.58 -5.61
C ILE A 189 -6.08 10.81 -5.51
N ASP A 190 -6.03 11.66 -6.51
CA ASP A 190 -6.88 12.83 -6.59
C ASP A 190 -8.35 12.49 -6.92
N LYS A 191 -9.23 13.49 -6.87
CA LYS A 191 -10.67 13.34 -7.13
C LYS A 191 -11.00 12.83 -8.56
N ASP A 192 -10.06 12.93 -9.48
CA ASP A 192 -10.21 12.49 -10.86
C ASP A 192 -9.59 11.11 -11.13
N GLY A 193 -8.92 10.52 -10.12
CA GLY A 193 -8.36 9.18 -10.19
C GLY A 193 -6.93 9.11 -10.69
N TYR A 194 -6.13 10.15 -10.47
CA TYR A 194 -4.72 10.19 -10.82
C TYR A 194 -3.82 10.21 -9.59
N VAL A 195 -2.70 9.48 -9.65
CA VAL A 195 -1.73 9.41 -8.56
C VAL A 195 -1.11 10.79 -8.32
N MET A 196 -1.22 11.29 -7.11
CA MET A 196 -0.57 12.52 -6.64
C MET A 196 0.74 12.23 -5.93
N LYS A 197 0.72 11.23 -5.04
CA LYS A 197 1.84 10.87 -4.17
C LYS A 197 1.92 9.36 -3.99
N HIS A 198 3.13 8.90 -3.76
CA HIS A 198 3.42 7.55 -3.33
C HIS A 198 4.10 7.59 -1.96
N PHE A 199 3.59 6.82 -1.03
CA PHE A 199 4.19 6.60 0.27
C PHE A 199 4.63 5.13 0.34
N THR A 200 5.92 4.93 0.51
CA THR A 200 6.50 3.58 0.55
C THR A 200 5.99 2.78 1.74
N CYS A 201 6.23 1.48 1.71
CA CYS A 201 5.84 0.55 2.78
C CYS A 201 6.39 0.90 4.16
N THR A 202 7.41 1.76 4.23
CA THR A 202 8.02 2.19 5.50
C THR A 202 7.40 3.48 6.06
N VAL A 203 6.72 4.26 5.23
CA VAL A 203 6.01 5.47 5.67
C VAL A 203 4.76 5.06 6.45
N LEU A 204 4.53 5.67 7.59
CA LEU A 204 3.48 5.33 8.55
C LEU A 204 3.66 3.96 9.23
N ASN A 205 4.85 3.41 9.18
CA ASN A 205 5.16 2.20 9.91
C ASN A 205 5.70 2.58 11.29
N TYR A 206 4.81 2.59 12.28
CA TYR A 206 5.23 2.75 13.65
C TYR A 206 5.37 1.38 14.30
N ASP A 207 6.45 1.21 15.05
CA ASP A 207 6.63 0.06 15.94
C ASP A 207 6.49 -1.35 15.29
N ILE A 208 7.12 -1.54 14.09
CA ILE A 208 7.39 -2.90 13.58
C ILE A 208 7.98 -3.76 14.71
N GLU A 209 8.79 -3.13 15.53
CA GLU A 209 9.53 -3.78 16.58
C GLU A 209 8.63 -4.28 17.70
N LYS A 210 7.59 -3.55 18.11
CA LYS A 210 6.68 -4.00 19.15
C LYS A 210 5.87 -5.22 18.70
N THR A 211 5.30 -5.18 17.51
CA THR A 211 4.51 -6.32 16.99
C THR A 211 5.38 -7.56 16.80
N LEU A 212 6.61 -7.39 16.28
CA LEU A 212 7.58 -8.49 16.16
C LEU A 212 8.12 -8.92 17.51
N LYS A 213 8.45 -8.00 18.43
CA LYS A 213 8.86 -8.31 19.80
C LYS A 213 7.77 -9.08 20.55
N ASP A 214 6.53 -8.61 20.50
CA ASP A 214 5.40 -9.27 21.16
C ASP A 214 5.18 -10.67 20.56
N ALA A 215 5.29 -10.83 19.25
CA ALA A 215 5.21 -12.12 18.58
C ALA A 215 6.38 -13.05 18.98
N MET A 216 7.62 -12.53 19.01
CA MET A 216 8.81 -13.28 19.39
C MET A 216 8.80 -13.67 20.86
N ILE A 217 8.41 -12.74 21.75
CA ILE A 217 8.27 -13.00 23.20
C ILE A 217 7.21 -14.07 23.43
N ALA A 218 6.07 -13.99 22.73
CA ALA A 218 5.02 -15.01 22.80
C ALA A 218 5.50 -16.39 22.32
N GLU A 219 6.58 -16.46 21.52
CA GLU A 219 7.23 -17.69 21.08
C GLU A 219 8.40 -18.12 21.96
N GLY A 220 8.71 -17.38 23.03
CA GLY A 220 9.87 -17.64 23.89
C GLY A 220 11.22 -17.37 23.20
N LYS A 221 11.23 -16.52 22.19
CA LYS A 221 12.45 -16.08 21.46
C LYS A 221 12.93 -14.74 21.98
N GLU A 222 14.23 -14.52 22.02
CA GLU A 222 14.79 -13.19 22.26
C GLU A 222 14.56 -12.30 21.04
N PRO A 223 13.93 -11.11 21.21
CA PRO A 223 13.74 -10.18 20.11
C PRO A 223 15.10 -9.64 19.63
N LYS A 224 15.36 -9.72 18.34
CA LYS A 224 16.49 -9.01 17.73
C LYS A 224 16.09 -7.54 17.56
N MET A 225 16.92 -6.65 18.09
CA MET A 225 16.72 -5.21 18.01
C MET A 225 16.86 -4.74 16.55
N GLY A 226 15.81 -4.12 16.00
CA GLY A 226 15.89 -3.27 14.83
C GLY A 226 16.14 -1.81 15.23
N GLU A 227 16.37 -0.92 14.27
CA GLU A 227 16.43 0.51 14.57
C GLU A 227 15.02 0.99 14.93
N ASP A 228 14.86 1.48 16.16
CA ASP A 228 13.59 2.05 16.64
C ASP A 228 13.23 3.29 15.82
N ARG A 229 12.05 3.27 15.21
CA ARG A 229 11.45 4.51 14.73
C ARG A 229 10.95 5.30 15.92
N SER A 230 11.51 6.50 16.08
CA SER A 230 11.09 7.33 17.20
C SER A 230 9.63 7.81 16.99
N PRO A 231 8.88 8.03 18.09
CA PRO A 231 7.53 8.61 18.01
C PRO A 231 7.49 9.93 17.22
N GLU A 232 8.56 10.72 17.30
CA GLU A 232 8.67 12.00 16.61
C GLU A 232 8.73 11.82 15.08
N ILE A 233 9.47 10.82 14.59
CA ILE A 233 9.53 10.50 13.15
C ILE A 233 8.15 10.05 12.67
N PHE A 234 7.46 9.21 13.43
CA PHE A 234 6.11 8.77 13.09
C PHE A 234 5.14 9.95 13.03
N GLU A 235 5.17 10.83 14.02
CA GLU A 235 4.31 12.03 14.06
C GLU A 235 4.59 12.96 12.87
N GLU A 236 5.85 13.15 12.51
CA GLU A 236 6.24 13.95 11.35
C GLU A 236 5.70 13.33 10.05
N GLU A 237 5.84 12.01 9.86
CA GLU A 237 5.29 11.30 8.71
C GLU A 237 3.77 11.37 8.64
N PHE A 238 3.10 11.16 9.78
CA PHE A 238 1.64 11.22 9.86
C PHE A 238 1.13 12.60 9.49
N ASN A 239 1.73 13.65 10.06
CA ASN A 239 1.38 15.03 9.74
C ASN A 239 1.66 15.38 8.28
N PHE A 240 2.75 14.85 7.70
CA PHE A 240 3.04 15.01 6.28
C PHE A 240 1.96 14.35 5.41
N VAL A 241 1.60 13.12 5.66
CA VAL A 241 0.54 12.42 4.92
C VAL A 241 -0.79 13.16 5.05
N CYS A 242 -1.15 13.60 6.26
CA CYS A 242 -2.33 14.42 6.50
C CYS A 242 -2.33 15.70 5.65
N SER A 243 -1.21 16.43 5.62
CA SER A 243 -1.07 17.65 4.82
C SER A 243 -1.30 17.40 3.32
N GLU A 244 -0.81 16.29 2.78
CA GLU A 244 -1.02 15.94 1.37
C GLU A 244 -2.49 15.56 1.08
N ILE A 245 -3.15 14.84 2.00
CA ILE A 245 -4.59 14.55 1.92
C ILE A 245 -5.40 15.85 1.92
N GLU A 246 -5.11 16.78 2.84
CA GLU A 246 -5.81 18.06 2.96
C GLU A 246 -5.66 18.92 1.70
N LYS A 247 -4.46 18.96 1.09
CA LYS A 247 -4.24 19.62 -0.20
C LYS A 247 -5.10 19.02 -1.31
N ALA A 248 -5.18 17.69 -1.37
CA ALA A 248 -5.99 17.00 -2.37
C ALA A 248 -7.50 17.26 -2.18
N ILE A 249 -7.97 17.21 -0.93
CA ILE A 249 -9.37 17.56 -0.58
C ILE A 249 -9.67 19.00 -0.97
N ALA A 250 -8.77 19.95 -0.70
CA ALA A 250 -8.86 21.36 -1.08
C ALA A 250 -8.81 21.60 -2.60
N GLY A 251 -8.65 20.58 -3.40
CA GLY A 251 -8.71 20.65 -4.86
C GLY A 251 -7.37 20.59 -5.58
N ALA A 252 -6.27 20.31 -4.90
CA ALA A 252 -5.02 19.99 -5.59
C ALA A 252 -5.21 18.75 -6.48
N ARG A 253 -4.64 18.79 -7.67
CA ARG A 253 -4.74 17.73 -8.69
C ARG A 253 -3.37 17.15 -8.97
N SER A 254 -3.36 15.90 -9.37
CA SER A 254 -2.16 15.30 -9.93
C SER A 254 -1.68 16.06 -11.17
N PRO A 255 -0.38 16.31 -11.34
CA PRO A 255 0.15 16.87 -12.58
C PRO A 255 -0.09 15.97 -13.80
N LEU A 256 -0.51 14.72 -13.58
CA LEU A 256 -0.89 13.78 -14.62
C LEU A 256 -2.32 13.98 -15.14
N ASN A 257 -3.13 14.78 -14.43
CA ASN A 257 -4.51 15.02 -14.81
C ASN A 257 -4.58 15.73 -16.16
N PRO A 258 -5.17 15.12 -17.21
CA PRO A 258 -5.22 15.70 -18.54
C PRO A 258 -6.03 17.00 -18.62
N GLU A 259 -6.90 17.28 -17.65
CA GLU A 259 -7.65 18.53 -17.60
C GLU A 259 -6.74 19.73 -17.30
N LEU A 260 -5.64 19.53 -16.57
CA LEU A 260 -4.65 20.60 -16.30
C LEU A 260 -3.86 21.00 -17.56
N ALA A 261 -3.75 20.13 -18.53
CA ALA A 261 -3.07 20.44 -19.82
C ALA A 261 -3.92 21.31 -20.74
N LYS A 262 -5.18 21.58 -20.39
CA LYS A 262 -6.13 22.39 -21.18
C LYS A 262 -6.20 23.85 -20.69
N ILE A 263 -5.57 24.17 -19.57
CA ILE A 263 -5.50 25.52 -18.99
C ILE A 263 -4.19 26.18 -19.39
#